data_9130783e4f4ec3b21397754dab76ca2a
#
_entry.id   9130783e4f4ec3b21397754dab76ca2a
#
_cell.length_a   1.000
_cell.length_b   1.000
_cell.length_c   1.000
_cell.angle_alpha   90.00
_cell.angle_beta   90.00
_cell.angle_gamma   90.00
#
_symmetry.space_group_name_H-M   'P 1'
#
loop_
_entity.id
_entity.type
_entity.pdbx_description
1 polymer ?
#
loop_
_entity_poly.entity_id
_entity_poly.type
_entity_poly.pdbx_seq_one_letter_code
_entity_poly.pdbx_strand_id
1 'polypeptide(L)'
;FNALYFRASMRAERRPRVVPVWPFMHPLDGCTNVNRIYGRRGFLQYHFVVPRGPDRTEVPGIVASIVDAGMRVFLPVMKQFGPVASIGLLSFPIEGTSVALDFPWQGERLLRLLDELDARVADCGGRVYVAKDARMSPRAFRCFYPRWEELERWRDPAILSHFWKRVAA
;
A
#
# COMPACT_ATOMS: atom_id res chain seq x y z
N PHE A 1 -9.53 -7.60 -17.28
CA PHE A 1 -10.41 -6.75 -16.46
C PHE A 1 -10.01 -5.28 -16.62
N ASN A 2 -8.80 -4.86 -16.25
CA ASN A 2 -8.38 -3.45 -16.22
C ASN A 2 -8.54 -2.73 -17.56
N ALA A 3 -8.18 -3.37 -18.68
CA ALA A 3 -8.32 -2.76 -20.01
C ALA A 3 -9.79 -2.51 -20.41
N LEU A 4 -10.68 -3.43 -20.06
CA LEU A 4 -12.12 -3.28 -20.31
C LEU A 4 -12.73 -2.19 -19.43
N TYR A 5 -12.38 -2.19 -18.15
CA TYR A 5 -12.81 -1.15 -17.20
C TYR A 5 -12.34 0.24 -17.65
N PHE A 6 -11.06 0.37 -18.03
CA PHE A 6 -10.49 1.62 -18.51
C PHE A 6 -11.24 2.13 -19.77
N ARG A 7 -11.44 1.25 -20.77
CA ARG A 7 -12.16 1.61 -21.99
C ARG A 7 -13.61 2.05 -21.72
N ALA A 8 -14.29 1.35 -20.82
CA ALA A 8 -15.65 1.70 -20.42
C ALA A 8 -15.68 3.05 -19.69
N SER A 9 -14.75 3.28 -18.77
CA SER A 9 -14.64 4.54 -18.01
C SER A 9 -14.30 5.73 -18.90
N MET A 10 -13.49 5.53 -19.95
CA MET A 10 -13.15 6.59 -20.92
C MET A 10 -14.33 6.98 -21.81
N ARG A 11 -15.24 6.03 -22.07
CA ARG A 11 -16.44 6.27 -22.87
C ARG A 11 -17.62 6.82 -22.08
N ALA A 12 -17.58 6.66 -20.74
CA ALA A 12 -18.65 7.17 -19.89
C ALA A 12 -18.70 8.70 -19.94
N GLU A 13 -19.89 9.26 -20.17
CA GLU A 13 -20.10 10.71 -20.09
C GLU A 13 -19.75 11.23 -18.68
N ARG A 14 -18.84 12.19 -18.63
CA ARG A 14 -18.40 12.83 -17.37
C ARG A 14 -19.25 14.04 -17.03
N ARG A 15 -20.56 13.87 -16.94
CA ARG A 15 -21.44 14.94 -16.47
C ARG A 15 -21.40 15.01 -14.94
N PRO A 16 -21.30 16.21 -14.35
CA PRO A 16 -21.46 16.38 -12.91
C PRO A 16 -22.83 15.82 -12.48
N ARG A 17 -22.80 14.99 -11.42
CA ARG A 17 -24.04 14.43 -10.86
C ARG A 17 -23.94 14.42 -9.34
N VAL A 18 -25.06 14.62 -8.69
CA VAL A 18 -25.20 14.44 -7.24
C VAL A 18 -25.40 12.95 -6.98
N VAL A 19 -24.58 12.41 -6.09
CA VAL A 19 -24.67 11.01 -5.67
C VAL A 19 -24.73 10.94 -4.15
N PRO A 20 -25.38 9.91 -3.56
CA PRO A 20 -25.36 9.71 -2.11
C PRO A 20 -23.91 9.53 -1.61
N VAL A 21 -23.62 10.07 -0.44
CA VAL A 21 -22.28 10.05 0.16
C VAL A 21 -21.76 8.64 0.40
N TRP A 22 -22.62 7.72 0.87
CA TRP A 22 -22.21 6.37 1.24
C TRP A 22 -21.68 5.55 0.05
N PRO A 23 -22.41 5.38 -1.06
CA PRO A 23 -21.88 4.68 -2.24
C PRO A 23 -20.65 5.37 -2.87
N PHE A 24 -20.53 6.69 -2.70
CA PHE A 24 -19.35 7.42 -3.16
C PHE A 24 -18.10 7.09 -2.33
N MET A 25 -18.24 7.07 -1.02
CA MET A 25 -17.12 6.80 -0.10
C MET A 25 -16.77 5.32 -0.01
N HIS A 26 -17.74 4.42 -0.20
CA HIS A 26 -17.62 2.98 -0.05
C HIS A 26 -18.11 2.23 -1.31
N PRO A 27 -17.48 2.46 -2.48
CA PRO A 27 -17.98 1.90 -3.74
C PRO A 27 -17.91 0.36 -3.79
N LEU A 28 -17.06 -0.27 -2.96
CA LEU A 28 -16.92 -1.73 -2.92
C LEU A 28 -17.97 -2.42 -2.03
N ASP A 29 -18.66 -1.69 -1.16
CA ASP A 29 -19.69 -2.27 -0.28
C ASP A 29 -20.91 -2.80 -1.08
N GLY A 30 -21.12 -2.28 -2.28
CA GLY A 30 -22.13 -2.80 -3.22
C GLY A 30 -21.74 -4.11 -3.93
N CYS A 31 -20.50 -4.56 -3.75
CA CYS A 31 -19.97 -5.75 -4.43
C CYS A 31 -19.81 -6.91 -3.45
N THR A 32 -20.56 -7.98 -3.63
CA THR A 32 -20.40 -9.20 -2.83
C THR A 32 -19.24 -10.05 -3.38
N ASN A 33 -18.50 -10.70 -2.48
CA ASN A 33 -17.44 -11.66 -2.83
C ASN A 33 -16.30 -11.06 -3.70
N VAL A 34 -15.95 -9.80 -3.54
CA VAL A 34 -14.87 -9.11 -4.29
C VAL A 34 -13.55 -9.90 -4.22
N ASN A 35 -13.28 -10.56 -3.10
CA ASN A 35 -12.09 -11.39 -2.91
C ASN A 35 -11.94 -12.54 -3.92
N ARG A 36 -13.04 -12.99 -4.57
CA ARG A 36 -12.98 -14.07 -5.58
C ARG A 36 -12.22 -13.69 -6.84
N ILE A 37 -12.05 -12.38 -7.13
CA ILE A 37 -11.27 -11.92 -8.28
C ILE A 37 -9.79 -12.31 -8.19
N TYR A 38 -9.27 -12.53 -6.97
CA TYR A 38 -7.89 -12.94 -6.72
C TYR A 38 -7.67 -14.45 -6.85
N GLY A 39 -8.76 -15.22 -6.99
CA GLY A 39 -8.73 -16.68 -7.09
C GLY A 39 -8.45 -17.37 -5.74
N ARG A 40 -8.26 -18.70 -5.80
CA ARG A 40 -8.17 -19.57 -4.60
C ARG A 40 -6.89 -19.35 -3.78
N ARG A 41 -5.84 -18.81 -4.37
CA ARG A 41 -4.55 -18.59 -3.69
C ARG A 41 -4.52 -17.30 -2.86
N GLY A 42 -5.56 -16.46 -2.98
CA GLY A 42 -5.62 -15.18 -2.30
C GLY A 42 -4.69 -14.12 -2.91
N PHE A 43 -4.38 -13.11 -2.13
CA PHE A 43 -3.59 -11.95 -2.57
C PHE A 43 -2.78 -11.37 -1.41
N LEU A 44 -1.78 -10.55 -1.75
CA LEU A 44 -1.10 -9.65 -0.84
C LEU A 44 -1.45 -8.21 -1.23
N GLN A 45 -1.72 -7.37 -0.25
CA GLN A 45 -1.84 -5.95 -0.46
C GLN A 45 -0.51 -5.28 -0.10
N TYR A 46 0.05 -4.52 -1.03
CA TYR A 46 1.22 -3.67 -0.82
C TYR A 46 0.77 -2.22 -0.81
N HIS A 47 0.98 -1.54 0.30
CA HIS A 47 0.51 -0.17 0.48
C HIS A 47 1.67 0.68 1.00
N PHE A 48 2.11 1.63 0.19
CA PHE A 48 3.22 2.51 0.52
C PHE A 48 2.82 3.98 0.37
N VAL A 49 3.62 4.84 0.96
CA VAL A 49 3.60 6.28 0.75
C VAL A 49 5.03 6.75 0.52
N VAL A 50 5.21 7.65 -0.44
CA VAL A 50 6.48 8.33 -0.68
C VAL A 50 6.28 9.83 -0.64
N PRO A 51 7.22 10.60 -0.05
CA PRO A 51 7.22 12.04 -0.14
C PRO A 51 7.20 12.48 -1.61
N ARG A 52 6.70 13.66 -1.86
CA ARG A 52 6.72 14.23 -3.21
C ARG A 52 8.07 14.86 -3.46
N GLY A 53 8.90 14.20 -4.27
CA GLY A 53 10.13 14.78 -4.76
C GLY A 53 9.89 15.90 -5.78
N PRO A 54 10.91 16.69 -6.09
CA PRO A 54 10.82 17.84 -7.00
C PRO A 54 10.34 17.43 -8.39
N ASP A 55 10.82 16.31 -8.91
CA ASP A 55 10.52 15.83 -10.27
C ASP A 55 9.28 14.93 -10.34
N ARG A 56 8.71 14.55 -9.19
CA ARG A 56 7.54 13.66 -9.06
C ARG A 56 7.71 12.30 -9.77
N THR A 57 8.92 11.78 -9.79
CA THR A 57 9.27 10.54 -10.52
C THR A 57 9.22 9.28 -9.64
N GLU A 58 9.10 9.43 -8.31
CA GLU A 58 9.18 8.32 -7.36
C GLU A 58 8.10 7.27 -7.62
N VAL A 59 6.82 7.69 -7.61
CA VAL A 59 5.69 6.75 -7.87
C VAL A 59 5.74 6.16 -9.27
N PRO A 60 5.91 6.95 -10.35
CA PRO A 60 6.14 6.39 -11.69
C PRO A 60 7.27 5.37 -11.75
N GLY A 61 8.40 5.63 -11.11
CA GLY A 61 9.55 4.73 -11.06
C GLY A 61 9.24 3.40 -10.36
N ILE A 62 8.55 3.44 -9.22
CA ILE A 62 8.09 2.25 -8.50
C ILE A 62 7.09 1.45 -9.35
N VAL A 63 6.13 2.13 -9.97
CA VAL A 63 5.13 1.47 -10.85
C VAL A 63 5.80 0.83 -12.07
N ALA A 64 6.78 1.50 -12.68
CA ALA A 64 7.54 0.96 -13.80
C ALA A 64 8.22 -0.37 -13.42
N SER A 65 8.84 -0.45 -12.24
CA SER A 65 9.46 -1.70 -11.75
C SER A 65 8.48 -2.86 -11.64
N ILE A 66 7.23 -2.58 -11.23
CA ILE A 66 6.18 -3.60 -11.15
C ILE A 66 5.77 -4.09 -12.53
N VAL A 67 5.65 -3.16 -13.49
CA VAL A 67 5.33 -3.46 -14.89
C VAL A 67 6.45 -4.29 -15.53
N ASP A 68 7.70 -3.87 -15.37
CA ASP A 68 8.88 -4.54 -15.91
C ASP A 68 9.05 -5.95 -15.33
N ALA A 69 8.70 -6.13 -14.04
CA ALA A 69 8.64 -7.44 -13.42
C ALA A 69 7.48 -8.32 -13.97
N GLY A 70 6.59 -7.79 -14.82
CA GLY A 70 5.46 -8.53 -15.39
C GLY A 70 4.45 -8.98 -14.35
N MET A 71 4.36 -8.28 -13.21
CA MET A 71 3.43 -8.61 -12.14
C MET A 71 2.03 -8.08 -12.42
N ARG A 72 1.03 -8.89 -12.06
CA ARG A 72 -0.38 -8.48 -12.15
C ARG A 72 -0.76 -7.71 -10.90
N VAL A 73 -1.44 -6.59 -11.09
CA VAL A 73 -2.00 -5.76 -10.02
C VAL A 73 -3.49 -5.60 -10.23
N PHE A 74 -4.27 -5.75 -9.18
CA PHE A 74 -5.69 -5.43 -9.17
C PHE A 74 -5.95 -4.22 -8.27
N LEU A 75 -7.00 -3.47 -8.58
CA LEU A 75 -7.53 -2.36 -7.80
C LEU A 75 -6.45 -1.40 -7.25
N PRO A 76 -5.63 -0.77 -8.12
CA PRO A 76 -4.70 0.23 -7.66
C PRO A 76 -5.47 1.45 -7.11
N VAL A 77 -5.12 1.89 -5.92
CA VAL A 77 -5.70 3.08 -5.28
C VAL A 77 -4.58 4.07 -5.00
N MET A 78 -4.73 5.28 -5.50
CA MET A 78 -3.78 6.37 -5.25
C MET A 78 -4.45 7.47 -4.42
N LYS A 79 -3.74 7.99 -3.41
CA LYS A 79 -4.20 9.07 -2.54
C LYS A 79 -3.09 10.10 -2.36
N GLN A 80 -3.47 11.34 -2.15
CA GLN A 80 -2.55 12.41 -1.75
C GLN A 80 -2.74 12.67 -0.25
N PHE A 81 -1.64 12.65 0.50
CA PHE A 81 -1.61 13.09 1.89
C PHE A 81 -1.05 14.51 1.96
N GLY A 82 -1.70 15.35 2.74
CA GLY A 82 -1.30 16.73 3.00
C GLY A 82 -0.27 16.84 4.14
N PRO A 83 0.10 18.07 4.51
CA PRO A 83 1.19 18.35 5.45
C PRO A 83 0.81 18.14 6.93
N VAL A 84 -0.37 17.63 7.22
CA VAL A 84 -0.79 17.41 8.61
C VAL A 84 0.05 16.30 9.24
N ALA A 85 0.85 16.65 10.24
CA ALA A 85 1.71 15.71 10.93
C ALA A 85 0.89 14.67 11.70
N SER A 86 1.27 13.42 11.56
CA SER A 86 0.70 12.32 12.35
C SER A 86 1.37 12.26 13.73
N ILE A 87 0.57 12.10 14.79
CA ILE A 87 1.04 12.09 16.18
C ILE A 87 1.52 10.70 16.66
N GLY A 88 1.07 9.63 16.03
CA GLY A 88 1.40 8.26 16.45
C GLY A 88 2.82 7.84 16.04
N LEU A 89 3.49 7.09 16.91
CA LEU A 89 4.88 6.62 16.70
C LEU A 89 5.04 5.75 15.46
N LEU A 90 4.04 4.94 15.14
CA LEU A 90 3.98 4.08 13.96
C LEU A 90 2.97 4.56 12.93
N SER A 91 2.66 5.85 12.92
CA SER A 91 1.74 6.41 11.92
C SER A 91 2.29 6.27 10.51
N PHE A 92 1.48 5.68 9.64
CA PHE A 92 1.81 5.47 8.24
C PHE A 92 1.80 6.76 7.41
N PRO A 93 0.79 7.67 7.54
CA PRO A 93 0.72 8.84 6.67
C PRO A 93 1.89 9.79 6.88
N ILE A 94 2.48 10.21 5.78
CA ILE A 94 3.37 11.36 5.66
C ILE A 94 2.93 12.19 4.47
N GLU A 95 3.29 13.46 4.42
CA GLU A 95 2.99 14.28 3.25
C GLU A 95 3.58 13.65 1.98
N GLY A 96 2.73 13.39 0.98
CA GLY A 96 3.17 12.72 -0.25
C GLY A 96 2.08 11.94 -0.97
N THR A 97 2.50 11.03 -1.84
CA THR A 97 1.61 10.17 -2.60
C THR A 97 1.59 8.77 -2.01
N SER A 98 0.42 8.33 -1.62
CA SER A 98 0.17 6.96 -1.14
C SER A 98 -0.44 6.11 -2.24
N VAL A 99 0.04 4.87 -2.39
CA VAL A 99 -0.43 3.92 -3.39
C VAL A 99 -0.67 2.56 -2.73
N ALA A 100 -1.87 2.03 -2.92
CA ALA A 100 -2.23 0.67 -2.50
C ALA A 100 -2.43 -0.22 -3.72
N LEU A 101 -1.82 -1.38 -3.71
CA LEU A 101 -1.76 -2.32 -4.83
C LEU A 101 -2.10 -3.73 -4.33
N ASP A 102 -3.05 -4.38 -4.97
CA ASP A 102 -3.43 -5.75 -4.68
C ASP A 102 -2.76 -6.70 -5.68
N PHE A 103 -1.89 -7.57 -5.19
CA PHE A 103 -1.19 -8.58 -5.99
C PHE A 103 -1.83 -9.95 -5.75
N PRO A 104 -2.39 -10.62 -6.75
CA PRO A 104 -2.70 -12.04 -6.65
C PRO A 104 -1.45 -12.81 -6.23
N TRP A 105 -1.61 -13.83 -5.38
CA TRP A 105 -0.46 -14.63 -4.94
C TRP A 105 0.27 -15.27 -6.11
N GLN A 106 1.55 -14.95 -6.27
CA GLN A 106 2.44 -15.41 -7.35
C GLN A 106 3.74 -16.05 -6.81
N GLY A 107 3.71 -16.52 -5.57
CA GLY A 107 4.85 -17.23 -4.94
C GLY A 107 6.04 -16.33 -4.65
N GLU A 108 7.21 -16.95 -4.54
CA GLU A 108 8.48 -16.31 -4.17
C GLU A 108 8.90 -15.15 -5.08
N ARG A 109 8.51 -15.20 -6.35
CA ARG A 109 8.77 -14.09 -7.29
C ARG A 109 8.11 -12.79 -6.84
N LEU A 110 6.88 -12.88 -6.31
CA LEU A 110 6.20 -11.72 -5.75
C LEU A 110 6.91 -11.22 -4.50
N LEU A 111 7.31 -12.12 -3.61
CA LEU A 111 7.99 -11.74 -2.36
C LEU A 111 9.30 -10.99 -2.66
N ARG A 112 10.12 -11.48 -3.58
CA ARG A 112 11.36 -10.80 -4.00
C ARG A 112 11.10 -9.41 -4.57
N LEU A 113 10.10 -9.27 -5.44
CA LEU A 113 9.73 -7.94 -5.95
C LEU A 113 9.33 -7.00 -4.80
N LEU A 114 8.53 -7.47 -3.84
CA LEU A 114 8.10 -6.62 -2.72
C LEU A 114 9.29 -6.22 -1.83
N ASP A 115 10.33 -7.07 -1.69
CA ASP A 115 11.56 -6.72 -0.98
C ASP A 115 12.36 -5.63 -1.73
N GLU A 116 12.43 -5.73 -3.05
CA GLU A 116 13.05 -4.70 -3.91
C GLU A 116 12.26 -3.37 -3.83
N LEU A 117 10.94 -3.44 -3.81
CA LEU A 117 10.10 -2.26 -3.66
C LEU A 117 10.24 -1.61 -2.28
N ASP A 118 10.42 -2.40 -1.20
CA ASP A 118 10.70 -1.87 0.14
C ASP A 118 12.00 -1.03 0.13
N ALA A 119 13.05 -1.52 -0.51
CA ALA A 119 14.29 -0.78 -0.63
C ALA A 119 14.08 0.54 -1.38
N ARG A 120 13.39 0.51 -2.52
CA ARG A 120 13.09 1.74 -3.28
C ARG A 120 12.23 2.75 -2.51
N VAL A 121 11.22 2.27 -1.78
CA VAL A 121 10.38 3.12 -0.94
C VAL A 121 11.21 3.76 0.17
N ALA A 122 12.13 2.99 0.78
CA ALA A 122 13.05 3.50 1.79
C ALA A 122 14.00 4.56 1.23
N ASP A 123 14.58 4.33 0.04
CA ASP A 123 15.48 5.27 -0.64
C ASP A 123 14.78 6.60 -0.96
N CYS A 124 13.47 6.56 -1.21
CA CYS A 124 12.64 7.76 -1.38
C CYS A 124 12.24 8.43 -0.05
N GLY A 125 12.67 7.93 1.11
CA GLY A 125 12.21 8.41 2.42
C GLY A 125 10.75 8.08 2.72
N GLY A 126 10.20 7.08 2.02
CA GLY A 126 8.83 6.63 2.14
C GLY A 126 8.59 5.65 3.29
N ARG A 127 7.38 5.07 3.31
CA ARG A 127 6.96 4.07 4.29
C ARG A 127 6.04 3.03 3.66
N VAL A 128 6.12 1.79 4.15
CA VAL A 128 5.15 0.73 3.84
C VAL A 128 4.20 0.57 5.02
N TYR A 129 2.91 0.38 4.73
CA TYR A 129 1.86 0.35 5.75
C TYR A 129 1.84 -0.99 6.50
N VAL A 130 2.20 -0.95 7.77
CA VAL A 130 2.31 -2.15 8.63
C VAL A 130 1.01 -2.94 8.79
N ALA A 131 -0.16 -2.28 8.74
CA ALA A 131 -1.45 -2.98 8.86
C ALA A 131 -1.81 -3.83 7.62
N LYS A 132 -1.08 -3.70 6.53
CA LYS A 132 -1.23 -4.48 5.29
C LYS A 132 -0.04 -5.40 5.04
N ASP A 133 0.92 -5.40 5.97
CA ASP A 133 2.13 -6.18 5.82
C ASP A 133 1.90 -7.68 6.07
N ALA A 134 2.59 -8.50 5.28
CA ALA A 134 2.64 -9.96 5.45
C ALA A 134 4.08 -10.50 5.57
N ARG A 135 5.12 -9.69 5.31
CA ARG A 135 6.50 -10.19 5.10
C ARG A 135 7.62 -9.21 5.45
N MET A 136 7.34 -7.95 5.78
CA MET A 136 8.32 -6.89 6.04
C MET A 136 9.47 -7.38 6.92
N SER A 137 10.70 -7.12 6.51
CA SER A 137 11.88 -7.47 7.27
C SER A 137 12.11 -6.52 8.46
N PRO A 138 12.85 -6.94 9.50
CA PRO A 138 13.22 -6.05 10.61
C PRO A 138 13.95 -4.78 10.12
N ARG A 139 14.84 -4.93 9.14
CA ARG A 139 15.58 -3.81 8.56
C ARG A 139 14.66 -2.79 7.89
N ALA A 140 13.73 -3.25 7.06
CA ALA A 140 12.76 -2.38 6.39
C ALA A 140 11.87 -1.67 7.42
N PHE A 141 11.36 -2.40 8.41
CA PHE A 141 10.54 -1.82 9.48
C PHE A 141 11.25 -0.69 10.23
N ARG A 142 12.50 -0.90 10.66
CA ARG A 142 13.29 0.10 11.38
C ARG A 142 13.56 1.34 10.51
N CYS A 143 13.75 1.15 9.21
CA CYS A 143 13.91 2.26 8.27
C CYS A 143 12.62 3.08 8.14
N PHE A 144 11.47 2.42 7.98
CA PHE A 144 10.18 3.08 7.81
C PHE A 144 9.65 3.74 9.08
N TYR A 145 9.99 3.18 10.25
CA TYR A 145 9.47 3.60 11.55
C TYR A 145 10.60 3.78 12.59
N PRO A 146 11.48 4.78 12.43
CA PRO A 146 12.66 4.93 13.27
C PRO A 146 12.35 5.17 14.76
N ARG A 147 11.11 5.57 15.09
CA ARG A 147 10.67 5.77 16.48
C ARG A 147 10.02 4.52 17.10
N TRP A 148 10.18 3.36 16.51
CA TRP A 148 9.57 2.11 17.00
C TRP A 148 10.02 1.74 18.42
N GLU A 149 11.27 2.06 18.81
CA GLU A 149 11.81 1.81 20.15
C GLU A 149 11.11 2.64 21.25
N GLU A 150 10.59 3.81 20.88
CA GLU A 150 9.80 4.60 21.81
C GLU A 150 8.49 3.89 22.18
N LEU A 151 7.89 3.14 21.23
CA LEU A 151 6.70 2.36 21.50
C LEU A 151 6.98 1.19 22.43
N GLU A 152 8.15 0.55 22.36
CA GLU A 152 8.52 -0.56 23.25
C GLU A 152 8.45 -0.18 24.73
N ARG A 153 8.71 1.06 25.08
CA ARG A 153 8.63 1.55 26.47
C ARG A 153 7.19 1.53 27.03
N TRP A 154 6.20 1.52 26.17
CA TRP A 154 4.78 1.56 26.51
C TRP A 154 4.06 0.23 26.27
N ARG A 155 4.72 -0.69 25.58
CA ARG A 155 4.13 -1.98 25.24
C ARG A 155 4.11 -2.91 26.47
N ASP A 156 2.97 -3.55 26.69
CA ASP A 156 2.90 -4.65 27.64
C ASP A 156 3.71 -5.86 27.11
N PRO A 157 4.73 -6.35 27.82
CA PRO A 157 5.54 -7.48 27.39
C PRO A 157 4.75 -8.77 27.14
N ALA A 158 3.60 -8.94 27.79
CA ALA A 158 2.73 -10.10 27.61
C ALA A 158 1.91 -10.04 26.31
N ILE A 159 1.76 -8.85 25.71
CA ILE A 159 1.01 -8.64 24.45
C ILE A 159 2.00 -8.57 23.30
N LEU A 160 2.16 -9.70 22.59
CA LEU A 160 3.16 -9.84 21.55
C LEU A 160 2.57 -10.46 20.27
N SER A 161 2.35 -9.64 19.25
CA SER A 161 1.84 -10.11 17.95
C SER A 161 2.92 -10.85 17.14
N HIS A 162 2.50 -11.69 16.19
CA HIS A 162 3.43 -12.32 15.24
C HIS A 162 4.19 -11.30 14.39
N PHE A 163 3.53 -10.20 14.03
CA PHE A 163 4.17 -9.08 13.33
C PHE A 163 5.32 -8.54 14.19
N TRP A 164 5.06 -8.18 15.44
CA TRP A 164 6.05 -7.59 16.33
C TRP A 164 7.25 -8.50 16.58
N LYS A 165 6.99 -9.81 16.80
CA LYS A 165 8.06 -10.82 16.90
C LYS A 165 8.98 -10.86 15.70
N ARG A 166 8.44 -10.62 14.49
CA ARG A 166 9.23 -10.64 13.25
C ARG A 166 10.06 -9.38 13.07
N VAL A 167 9.53 -8.19 13.39
CA VAL A 167 10.14 -6.92 12.98
C VAL A 167 10.94 -6.23 14.08
N ALA A 168 10.64 -6.49 15.35
CA ALA A 168 11.28 -5.86 16.50
C ALA A 168 12.33 -6.76 17.19
N ALA A 169 12.44 -8.04 16.78
CA ALA A 169 13.43 -8.98 17.31
C ALA A 169 14.87 -8.62 16.89
#